data_ec97b1862db4ac0def5f8697540c69ac
#
_entry.id   ec97b1862db4ac0def5f8697540c69ac
#
_cell.length_a   1.000
_cell.length_b   1.000
_cell.length_c   1.000
_cell.angle_alpha   90.00
_cell.angle_beta   90.00
_cell.angle_gamma   90.00
#
_symmetry.space_group_name_H-M   'P 1'
#
loop_
_entity.id
_entity.type
_entity.pdbx_description
1 polymer ?
#
loop_
_entity_poly.entity_id
_entity_poly.type
_entity_poly.pdbx_seq_one_letter_code
_entity_poly.pdbx_strand_id
1 'polypeptide(L)'
;VTELAEETEPESTAPFDKESFNKVFQGGKLYTEAGLTISMLAKKLNLPEYRLRAFIHKQLGYRNFNAMLHEYRIEDASEALADNENPSVPVLTIALSVGYQSITPFNNAFRQIKGVTPSEYRKREIQA
;
A
#
# COMPACT_ATOMS: atom_id res chain seq x y z
N VAL A 1 4.08 -32.67 12.72
CA VAL A 1 3.80 -32.48 12.24
C VAL A 1 3.81 -32.00 11.93
N THR A 2 3.71 -31.91 11.90
CA THR A 2 3.43 -31.50 11.30
C THR A 2 3.38 -30.87 11.10
N GLU A 3 3.39 -30.66 11.06
CA GLU A 3 3.13 -30.16 10.65
C GLU A 3 3.10 -29.64 10.28
N LEU A 4 3.11 -29.57 10.36
CA LEU A 4 2.87 -29.16 9.70
C LEU A 4 3.06 -28.72 9.33
N ALA A 5 3.24 -28.75 9.34
CA ALA A 5 3.17 -28.47 8.61
C ALA A 5 3.43 -28.10 8.23
N GLU A 6 3.40 -27.98 8.16
CA GLU A 6 3.39 -27.76 7.46
C GLU A 6 3.65 -27.46 6.97
N GLU A 7 3.81 -27.55 7.16
CA GLU A 7 3.85 -27.40 6.41
C GLU A 7 3.97 -27.00 5.76
N THR A 8 4.05 -27.03 5.96
CA THR A 8 4.00 -26.72 5.15
C THR A 8 4.15 -26.20 4.49
N GLU A 9 4.24 -26.06 4.56
CA GLU A 9 4.28 -25.57 3.84
C GLU A 9 4.67 -25.21 3.09
N PRO A 10 4.74 -25.36 3.07
CA PRO A 10 5.09 -25.09 2.15
C PRO A 10 5.33 -24.63 1.57
N GLU A 11 4.83 -24.43 1.63
CA GLU A 11 4.92 -24.17 0.90
C GLU A 11 5.65 -23.75 0.38
N SER A 12 5.75 -23.90 0.38
CA SER A 12 6.50 -23.89 -0.18
C SER A 12 7.05 -23.83 -1.10
N THR A 13 6.56 -23.92 -1.08
CA THR A 13 7.12 -24.16 -2.38
C THR A 13 8.02 -23.01 -2.81
N ALA A 14 7.55 -22.00 -3.52
CA ALA A 14 8.38 -20.83 -3.79
C ALA A 14 8.46 -19.99 -2.52
N PRO A 15 9.66 -19.57 -2.11
CA PRO A 15 9.75 -18.72 -0.94
C PRO A 15 9.06 -17.39 -1.20
N PHE A 16 8.37 -16.90 -0.19
CA PHE A 16 7.72 -15.62 -0.25
C PHE A 16 8.72 -14.55 0.18
N ASP A 17 9.09 -13.66 -0.73
CA ASP A 17 10.10 -12.64 -0.45
C ASP A 17 9.60 -11.26 -0.88
N LYS A 18 10.45 -10.27 -0.65
CA LYS A 18 10.10 -8.88 -0.96
C LYS A 18 9.80 -8.70 -2.44
N GLU A 19 10.55 -9.34 -3.30
CA GLU A 19 10.37 -9.21 -4.73
C GLU A 19 9.02 -9.76 -5.16
N SER A 20 8.67 -10.94 -4.69
CA SER A 20 7.37 -11.55 -4.99
C SER A 20 6.24 -10.68 -4.49
N PHE A 21 6.37 -10.17 -3.26
CA PHE A 21 5.37 -9.31 -2.66
C PHE A 21 5.18 -8.04 -3.49
N ASN A 22 6.28 -7.37 -3.83
CA ASN A 22 6.21 -6.12 -4.59
C ASN A 22 5.60 -6.32 -5.96
N LYS A 23 5.91 -7.44 -6.60
CA LYS A 23 5.37 -7.73 -7.91
C LYS A 23 3.85 -7.81 -7.88
N VAL A 24 3.30 -8.44 -6.87
CA VAL A 24 1.85 -8.60 -6.74
C VAL A 24 1.20 -7.36 -6.15
N PHE A 25 1.75 -6.86 -5.05
CA PHE A 25 1.12 -5.78 -4.29
C PHE A 25 1.29 -4.43 -4.99
N GLN A 26 2.49 -4.08 -5.37
CA GLN A 26 2.77 -2.81 -6.02
C GLN A 26 2.49 -2.87 -7.52
N GLY A 27 2.97 -3.91 -8.18
CA GLY A 27 2.76 -4.07 -9.62
C GLY A 27 1.31 -4.23 -9.99
N GLY A 28 0.56 -4.99 -9.20
CA GLY A 28 -0.87 -5.17 -9.40
C GLY A 28 -1.72 -4.10 -8.74
N LYS A 29 -1.09 -3.18 -8.02
CA LYS A 29 -1.76 -2.08 -7.32
C LYS A 29 -2.87 -2.57 -6.39
N LEU A 30 -2.62 -3.67 -5.68
CA LEU A 30 -3.61 -4.21 -4.76
C LEU A 30 -3.98 -3.22 -3.66
N TYR A 31 -3.05 -2.34 -3.31
CA TYR A 31 -3.29 -1.34 -2.26
C TYR A 31 -4.39 -0.35 -2.62
N THR A 32 -4.76 -0.25 -3.91
CA THR A 32 -5.81 0.67 -4.33
C THR A 32 -7.21 0.14 -4.09
N GLU A 33 -7.34 -1.10 -3.66
CA GLU A 33 -8.66 -1.66 -3.36
C GLU A 33 -9.21 -1.01 -2.10
N ALA A 34 -10.35 -0.32 -2.22
CA ALA A 34 -10.99 0.32 -1.07
C ALA A 34 -11.41 -0.76 -0.07
N GLY A 35 -11.14 -0.52 1.21
CA GLY A 35 -11.53 -1.47 2.24
C GLY A 35 -10.65 -2.71 2.34
N LEU A 36 -9.50 -2.71 1.69
CA LEU A 36 -8.60 -3.85 1.75
C LEU A 36 -8.16 -4.13 3.19
N THR A 37 -8.29 -5.38 3.62
CA THR A 37 -7.85 -5.81 4.93
C THR A 37 -6.67 -6.77 4.79
N ILE A 38 -5.95 -6.97 5.90
CA ILE A 38 -4.84 -7.92 5.87
C ILE A 38 -5.34 -9.34 5.60
N SER A 39 -6.54 -9.65 6.07
CA SER A 39 -7.14 -10.97 5.81
C SER A 39 -7.38 -11.18 4.32
N MET A 40 -7.89 -10.16 3.64
CA MET A 40 -8.12 -10.23 2.21
C MET A 40 -6.81 -10.37 1.45
N LEU A 41 -5.79 -9.61 1.87
CA LEU A 41 -4.49 -9.67 1.20
C LEU A 41 -3.85 -11.04 1.41
N ALA A 42 -3.94 -11.58 2.62
CA ALA A 42 -3.39 -12.91 2.90
C ALA A 42 -4.01 -13.96 1.99
N LYS A 43 -5.32 -13.88 1.77
CA LYS A 43 -5.99 -14.81 0.87
C LYS A 43 -5.49 -14.66 -0.56
N LYS A 44 -5.33 -13.42 -1.02
CA LYS A 44 -4.83 -13.17 -2.38
C LYS A 44 -3.41 -13.70 -2.57
N LEU A 45 -2.60 -13.65 -1.52
CA LEU A 45 -1.23 -14.12 -1.57
C LEU A 45 -1.09 -15.59 -1.20
N ASN A 46 -2.21 -16.22 -0.83
CA ASN A 46 -2.24 -17.62 -0.43
C ASN A 46 -1.33 -17.90 0.76
N LEU A 47 -1.40 -17.03 1.76
CA LEU A 47 -0.60 -17.10 2.98
C LEU A 47 -1.50 -17.07 4.20
N PRO A 48 -1.08 -17.73 5.30
CA PRO A 48 -1.73 -17.48 6.58
C PRO A 48 -1.54 -16.04 7.01
N GLU A 49 -2.55 -15.49 7.67
CA GLU A 49 -2.51 -14.08 8.08
C GLU A 49 -1.33 -13.78 9.00
N TYR A 50 -1.01 -14.71 9.93
CA TYR A 50 0.08 -14.46 10.87
C TYR A 50 1.44 -14.38 10.15
N ARG A 51 1.61 -15.13 9.07
CA ARG A 51 2.84 -15.07 8.29
C ARG A 51 2.97 -13.75 7.56
N LEU A 52 1.85 -13.26 7.03
CA LEU A 52 1.85 -11.97 6.37
C LEU A 52 2.17 -10.84 7.36
N ARG A 53 1.58 -10.90 8.57
CA ARG A 53 1.89 -9.91 9.61
C ARG A 53 3.38 -9.89 9.94
N ALA A 54 3.96 -11.07 10.13
CA ALA A 54 5.38 -11.17 10.43
C ALA A 54 6.23 -10.62 9.29
N PHE A 55 5.84 -10.92 8.05
CA PHE A 55 6.56 -10.44 6.89
C PHE A 55 6.54 -8.91 6.82
N ILE A 56 5.35 -8.32 6.99
CA ILE A 56 5.21 -6.86 6.94
C ILE A 56 6.07 -6.19 8.00
N HIS A 57 6.07 -6.74 9.19
CA HIS A 57 6.82 -6.14 10.30
C HIS A 57 8.32 -6.41 10.21
N LYS A 58 8.70 -7.66 10.01
CA LYS A 58 10.10 -8.06 10.10
C LYS A 58 10.88 -7.87 8.82
N GLN A 59 10.26 -8.16 7.67
CA GLN A 59 10.96 -8.07 6.39
C GLN A 59 10.81 -6.70 5.76
N LEU A 60 9.63 -6.10 5.85
CA LEU A 60 9.39 -4.80 5.23
C LEU A 60 9.59 -3.64 6.20
N GLY A 61 9.58 -3.89 7.50
CA GLY A 61 9.88 -2.88 8.50
C GLY A 61 8.73 -1.95 8.84
N TYR A 62 7.51 -2.26 8.44
CA TYR A 62 6.36 -1.42 8.78
C TYR A 62 5.80 -1.82 10.14
N ARG A 63 5.26 -0.84 10.86
CA ARG A 63 4.69 -1.08 12.16
C ARG A 63 3.51 -2.04 12.10
N ASN A 64 2.67 -1.90 11.09
CA ASN A 64 1.54 -2.79 10.87
C ASN A 64 1.06 -2.67 9.44
N PHE A 65 0.03 -3.46 9.10
CA PHE A 65 -0.52 -3.48 7.76
C PHE A 65 -1.05 -2.11 7.32
N ASN A 66 -1.77 -1.42 8.21
CA ASN A 66 -2.35 -0.13 7.86
C ASN A 66 -1.27 0.90 7.54
N ALA A 67 -0.19 0.91 8.33
CA ALA A 67 0.92 1.83 8.07
C ALA A 67 1.53 1.56 6.70
N MET A 68 1.72 0.30 6.36
CA MET A 68 2.23 -0.07 5.04
C MET A 68 1.28 0.37 3.94
N LEU A 69 -0.01 0.13 4.12
CA LEU A 69 -1.02 0.46 3.13
C LEU A 69 -1.03 1.96 2.83
N HIS A 70 -0.96 2.77 3.90
CA HIS A 70 -0.92 4.23 3.73
C HIS A 70 0.33 4.67 2.98
N GLU A 71 1.49 4.08 3.29
CA GLU A 71 2.72 4.44 2.59
C GLU A 71 2.61 4.21 1.09
N TYR A 72 2.12 3.07 0.69
CA TYR A 72 1.98 2.76 -0.73
C TYR A 72 0.96 3.67 -1.41
N ARG A 73 -0.18 3.89 -0.76
CA ARG A 73 -1.23 4.75 -1.31
C ARG A 73 -0.76 6.20 -1.47
N ILE A 74 -0.09 6.72 -0.44
CA ILE A 74 0.36 8.10 -0.48
C ILE A 74 1.47 8.29 -1.50
N GLU A 75 2.35 7.30 -1.64
CA GLU A 75 3.41 7.41 -2.64
C GLU A 75 2.82 7.46 -4.05
N ASP A 76 1.85 6.61 -4.34
CA ASP A 76 1.15 6.62 -5.63
C ASP A 76 0.44 7.96 -5.85
N ALA A 77 -0.26 8.44 -4.83
CA ALA A 77 -0.98 9.71 -4.90
C ALA A 77 -0.03 10.87 -5.14
N SER A 78 1.15 10.85 -4.50
CA SER A 78 2.10 11.94 -4.66
C SER A 78 2.61 12.01 -6.09
N GLU A 79 2.80 10.88 -6.75
CA GLU A 79 3.19 10.87 -8.15
C GLU A 79 2.09 11.47 -9.03
N ALA A 80 0.84 11.13 -8.74
CA ALA A 80 -0.28 11.69 -9.50
C ALA A 80 -0.41 13.19 -9.30
N LEU A 81 -0.18 13.66 -8.07
CA LEU A 81 -0.24 15.09 -7.77
C LEU A 81 0.86 15.87 -8.50
N ALA A 82 2.02 15.25 -8.70
CA ALA A 82 3.16 15.89 -9.34
C ALA A 82 3.14 15.77 -10.86
N ASP A 83 2.12 15.16 -11.43
CA ASP A 83 2.04 14.91 -12.86
C ASP A 83 1.74 16.22 -13.61
N ASN A 84 2.73 16.73 -14.33
CA ASN A 84 2.61 17.98 -15.08
C ASN A 84 1.63 17.88 -16.24
N GLU A 85 1.36 16.67 -16.70
CA GLU A 85 0.44 16.48 -17.83
C GLU A 85 -1.03 16.52 -17.38
N ASN A 86 -1.27 16.36 -16.09
CA ASN A 86 -2.62 16.34 -15.53
C ASN A 86 -2.70 17.20 -14.26
N PRO A 87 -2.38 18.49 -14.37
CA PRO A 87 -2.25 19.34 -13.17
C PRO A 87 -3.57 19.71 -12.52
N SER A 88 -4.69 19.45 -13.20
CA SER A 88 -6.00 19.89 -12.70
C SER A 88 -6.87 18.75 -12.17
N VAL A 89 -6.35 17.54 -12.09
CA VAL A 89 -7.12 16.42 -11.53
C VAL A 89 -7.45 16.73 -10.07
N PRO A 90 -8.73 16.69 -9.68
CA PRO A 90 -9.08 17.02 -8.30
C PRO A 90 -8.41 16.09 -7.29
N VAL A 91 -8.04 16.65 -6.15
CA VAL A 91 -7.38 15.88 -5.09
C VAL A 91 -8.27 14.71 -4.66
N LEU A 92 -9.59 14.94 -4.57
CA LEU A 92 -10.51 13.85 -4.21
C LEU A 92 -10.44 12.70 -5.20
N THR A 93 -10.36 13.01 -6.50
CA THR A 93 -10.25 11.98 -7.53
C THR A 93 -9.01 11.13 -7.31
N ILE A 94 -7.89 11.78 -7.00
CA ILE A 94 -6.65 11.06 -6.72
C ILE A 94 -6.78 10.20 -5.47
N ALA A 95 -7.39 10.75 -4.41
CA ALA A 95 -7.58 10.01 -3.17
C ALA A 95 -8.38 8.73 -3.40
N LEU A 96 -9.47 8.84 -4.17
CA LEU A 96 -10.31 7.68 -4.47
C LEU A 96 -9.57 6.68 -5.35
N SER A 97 -8.75 7.15 -6.27
CA SER A 97 -8.05 6.27 -7.20
C SER A 97 -7.00 5.41 -6.50
N VAL A 98 -6.47 5.85 -5.36
CA VAL A 98 -5.48 5.07 -4.63
C VAL A 98 -6.08 4.26 -3.48
N GLY A 99 -7.43 4.28 -3.34
CA GLY A 99 -8.10 3.37 -2.42
C GLY A 99 -8.76 4.01 -1.22
N TYR A 100 -8.66 5.33 -1.06
CA TYR A 100 -9.36 6.00 0.04
C TYR A 100 -10.83 6.16 -0.33
N GLN A 101 -11.70 6.13 0.68
CA GLN A 101 -13.14 6.24 0.45
C GLN A 101 -13.65 7.64 0.68
N SER A 102 -12.80 8.53 1.24
CA SER A 102 -13.16 9.92 1.46
C SER A 102 -11.89 10.75 1.57
N ILE A 103 -12.05 12.06 1.55
CA ILE A 103 -10.91 12.98 1.51
C ILE A 103 -10.21 13.11 2.86
N THR A 104 -10.95 13.01 3.96
CA THR A 104 -10.37 13.26 5.29
C THR A 104 -9.27 12.28 5.68
N PRO A 105 -9.49 10.97 5.60
CA PRO A 105 -8.40 10.05 5.92
C PRO A 105 -7.21 10.20 4.96
N PHE A 106 -7.48 10.53 3.70
CA PHE A 106 -6.42 10.79 2.74
C PHE A 106 -5.57 11.99 3.17
N ASN A 107 -6.22 13.10 3.48
CA ASN A 107 -5.49 14.31 3.89
C ASN A 107 -4.65 14.06 5.14
N ASN A 108 -5.21 13.34 6.10
CA ASN A 108 -4.49 13.05 7.33
C ASN A 108 -3.26 12.19 7.07
N ALA A 109 -3.40 11.14 6.28
CA ALA A 109 -2.29 10.27 5.95
C ALA A 109 -1.23 11.02 5.13
N PHE A 110 -1.67 11.82 4.17
CA PHE A 110 -0.74 12.58 3.34
C PHE A 110 0.11 13.54 4.16
N ARG A 111 -0.54 14.31 5.03
CA ARG A 111 0.19 15.25 5.87
C ARG A 111 1.16 14.55 6.81
N GLN A 112 0.74 13.40 7.34
CA GLN A 112 1.60 12.65 8.25
C GLN A 112 2.84 12.11 7.55
N ILE A 113 2.68 11.64 6.31
CA ILE A 113 3.78 11.01 5.58
C ILE A 113 4.64 12.04 4.85
N LYS A 114 4.03 13.03 4.21
CA LYS A 114 4.76 14.00 3.40
C LYS A 114 5.04 15.34 4.12
N GLY A 115 4.38 15.59 5.24
CA GLY A 115 4.60 16.80 6.01
C GLY A 115 3.87 18.04 5.51
N VAL A 116 3.18 17.96 4.39
CA VAL A 116 2.41 19.06 3.82
C VAL A 116 1.09 18.54 3.31
N THR A 117 0.16 19.43 2.99
CA THR A 117 -1.12 19.02 2.42
C THR A 117 -0.94 18.58 0.97
N PRO A 118 -1.89 17.78 0.43
CA PRO A 118 -1.81 17.40 -0.98
C PRO A 118 -1.77 18.60 -1.92
N SER A 119 -2.54 19.64 -1.62
CA SER A 119 -2.55 20.84 -2.47
C SER A 119 -1.23 21.56 -2.44
N GLU A 120 -0.62 21.68 -1.25
CA GLU A 120 0.69 22.31 -1.11
C GLU A 120 1.75 21.50 -1.84
N TYR A 121 1.67 20.17 -1.76
CA TYR A 121 2.61 19.29 -2.42
C TYR A 121 2.53 19.47 -3.94
N ARG A 122 1.32 19.44 -4.50
CA ARG A 122 1.11 19.64 -5.93
C ARG A 122 1.69 20.98 -6.38
N LYS A 123 1.39 22.03 -5.63
CA LYS A 123 1.84 23.36 -5.99
C LYS A 123 3.36 23.44 -6.06
N ARG A 124 4.03 22.83 -5.08
CA ARG A 124 5.48 22.78 -5.06
C ARG A 124 6.06 22.01 -6.22
N GLU A 125 5.51 20.82 -6.49
CA GLU A 125 6.08 19.94 -7.48
C GLU A 125 5.84 20.42 -8.89
N ILE A 126 4.67 20.99 -9.16
CA ILE A 126 4.34 21.41 -10.53
C ILE A 126 4.98 22.73 -10.88
N GLN A 127 5.15 23.61 -9.91
CA GLN A 127 5.79 24.89 -10.16
C GLN A 127 7.31 24.77 -10.28
N ALA A 128 7.86 23.69 -9.81
CA ALA A 128 9.30 23.46 -9.93
C ALA A 128 9.69 23.05 -11.36
#